data_6ccc858cbcce3ba9d6d3009361c252e5
#
_entry.id   6ccc858cbcce3ba9d6d3009361c252e5
#
_cell.length_a   1.000
_cell.length_b   1.000
_cell.length_c   1.000
_cell.angle_alpha   90.00
_cell.angle_beta   90.00
_cell.angle_gamma   90.00
#
_symmetry.space_group_name_H-M   'P 1'
#
loop_
_entity.id
_entity.type
_entity.pdbx_description
1 polymer ?
#
loop_
_entity_poly.entity_id
_entity_poly.type
_entity_poly.pdbx_seq_one_letter_code
_entity_poly.pdbx_strand_id
1 'polypeptide(L)'
;MSNQVFDLTGKTALVTGASRGIGKASALALARAGAQVLVHFSRGEQEAQAVVEEIRRAGGKADKVGADLRAATGPHELAAKVREIIGGRLDVLVANAGIAVSATIEDTTVENFDDLFAVNVRAPYFLVQQLLPVMCKDSSVVLLSSLAADSAVGTLSAYSTT
;
A
#
# COMPACT_ATOMS: atom_id res chain seq x y z
N MET A 1 26.65 15.50 -6.79
CA MET A 1 26.33 15.30 -5.35
C MET A 1 24.83 15.11 -5.26
N SER A 2 24.37 13.90 -4.99
CA SER A 2 22.92 13.62 -4.83
C SER A 2 22.47 14.27 -3.51
N ASN A 3 21.59 15.25 -3.61
CA ASN A 3 20.95 15.86 -2.44
C ASN A 3 19.91 14.86 -1.88
N GLN A 4 20.38 13.74 -1.35
CA GLN A 4 19.54 12.71 -0.77
C GLN A 4 19.20 13.16 0.64
N VAL A 5 18.01 13.73 0.81
CA VAL A 5 17.52 14.27 2.09
C VAL A 5 17.30 13.16 3.13
N PHE A 6 17.07 11.93 2.66
CA PHE A 6 16.87 10.74 3.50
C PHE A 6 17.68 9.57 2.96
N ASP A 7 18.31 8.81 3.85
CA ASP A 7 19.01 7.57 3.54
C ASP A 7 18.25 6.38 4.14
N LEU A 8 17.73 5.52 3.26
CA LEU A 8 17.03 4.28 3.61
C LEU A 8 17.84 3.04 3.21
N THR A 9 19.15 3.17 3.04
CA THR A 9 20.04 2.05 2.73
C THR A 9 19.92 0.96 3.78
N GLY A 10 19.68 -0.28 3.35
CA GLY A 10 19.46 -1.42 4.24
C GLY A 10 18.08 -1.50 4.88
N LYS A 11 17.17 -0.59 4.54
CA LYS A 11 15.77 -0.60 4.97
C LYS A 11 14.89 -1.35 4.00
N THR A 12 13.81 -1.94 4.50
CA THR A 12 12.80 -2.64 3.71
C THR A 12 11.46 -1.93 3.82
N ALA A 13 10.83 -1.69 2.68
CA ALA A 13 9.55 -1.00 2.58
C ALA A 13 8.50 -1.85 1.86
N LEU A 14 7.28 -1.87 2.36
CA LEU A 14 6.09 -2.37 1.67
C LEU A 14 5.21 -1.18 1.26
N VAL A 15 4.84 -1.12 -0.01
CA VAL A 15 3.87 -0.13 -0.51
C VAL A 15 2.67 -0.86 -1.09
N THR A 16 1.49 -0.69 -0.49
CA THR A 16 0.27 -1.32 -1.01
C THR A 16 -0.33 -0.51 -2.16
N GLY A 17 -0.90 -1.20 -3.17
CA GLY A 17 -1.43 -0.54 -4.36
C GLY A 17 -0.36 0.20 -5.18
N ALA A 18 0.85 -0.37 -5.25
CA ALA A 18 2.03 0.29 -5.81
C ALA A 18 2.22 0.07 -7.32
N SER A 19 1.27 -0.57 -8.01
CA SER A 19 1.34 -0.77 -9.47
C SER A 19 1.15 0.52 -10.28
N ARG A 20 0.53 1.56 -9.70
CA ARG A 20 0.24 2.84 -10.37
C ARG A 20 0.08 4.01 -9.38
N GLY A 21 -0.09 5.22 -9.92
CA GLY A 21 -0.48 6.42 -9.17
C GLY A 21 0.47 6.77 -8.02
N ILE A 22 -0.09 7.16 -6.88
CA ILE A 22 0.65 7.58 -5.69
C ILE A 22 1.51 6.43 -5.15
N GLY A 23 0.97 5.21 -5.11
CA GLY A 23 1.71 4.03 -4.65
C GLY A 23 2.97 3.76 -5.49
N LYS A 24 2.88 3.83 -6.84
CA LYS A 24 4.06 3.73 -7.71
C LYS A 24 5.07 4.84 -7.41
N ALA A 25 4.62 6.09 -7.31
CA ALA A 25 5.50 7.22 -7.03
C ALA A 25 6.20 7.07 -5.67
N SER A 26 5.50 6.60 -4.65
CA SER A 26 6.04 6.29 -3.33
C SER A 26 7.09 5.17 -3.38
N ALA A 27 6.79 4.08 -4.10
CA ALA A 27 7.71 2.96 -4.27
C ALA A 27 9.02 3.41 -4.94
N LEU A 28 8.93 4.19 -6.02
CA LEU A 28 10.09 4.75 -6.70
C LEU A 28 10.89 5.72 -5.81
N ALA A 29 10.22 6.53 -5.00
CA ALA A 29 10.88 7.47 -4.09
C ALA A 29 11.64 6.74 -2.98
N LEU A 30 11.03 5.72 -2.35
CA LEU A 30 11.67 4.90 -1.33
C LEU A 30 12.87 4.11 -1.90
N ALA A 31 12.74 3.57 -3.10
CA ALA A 31 13.83 2.88 -3.77
C ALA A 31 15.01 3.81 -4.09
N ARG A 32 14.73 5.05 -4.57
CA ARG A 32 15.76 6.07 -4.77
C ARG A 32 16.47 6.48 -3.49
N ALA A 33 15.77 6.41 -2.35
CA ALA A 33 16.37 6.63 -1.04
C ALA A 33 17.18 5.43 -0.51
N GLY A 34 17.25 4.33 -1.26
CA GLY A 34 18.08 3.16 -0.93
C GLY A 34 17.33 1.97 -0.31
N ALA A 35 16.01 2.07 -0.11
CA ALA A 35 15.23 0.98 0.43
C ALA A 35 15.06 -0.18 -0.58
N GLN A 36 15.00 -1.42 -0.06
CA GLN A 36 14.39 -2.54 -0.79
C GLN A 36 12.87 -2.38 -0.73
N VAL A 37 12.19 -2.39 -1.89
CA VAL A 37 10.76 -2.10 -1.95
C VAL A 37 9.96 -3.32 -2.39
N LEU A 38 8.94 -3.68 -1.62
CA LEU A 38 7.92 -4.62 -2.00
C LEU A 38 6.73 -3.87 -2.64
N VAL A 39 6.52 -4.11 -3.92
CA VAL A 39 5.49 -3.49 -4.76
C VAL A 39 4.25 -4.37 -4.71
N HIS A 40 3.25 -4.01 -3.88
CA HIS A 40 2.02 -4.78 -3.79
C HIS A 40 1.02 -4.39 -4.88
N PHE A 41 0.34 -5.39 -5.42
CA PHE A 41 -0.75 -5.27 -6.38
C PHE A 41 -1.89 -6.25 -6.06
N SER A 42 -3.12 -5.93 -6.52
CA SER A 42 -4.25 -6.86 -6.51
C SER A 42 -4.45 -7.48 -7.90
N ARG A 43 -4.74 -6.68 -8.92
CA ARG A 43 -5.01 -7.15 -10.31
C ARG A 43 -3.96 -6.71 -11.33
N GLY A 44 -3.20 -5.66 -11.05
CA GLY A 44 -2.21 -5.06 -11.97
C GLY A 44 -0.84 -5.71 -11.86
N GLU A 45 -0.71 -7.00 -12.14
CA GLU A 45 0.57 -7.71 -12.02
C GLU A 45 1.61 -7.21 -13.03
N GLN A 46 1.22 -6.95 -14.26
CA GLN A 46 2.14 -6.45 -15.30
C GLN A 46 2.64 -5.05 -14.97
N GLU A 47 1.76 -4.18 -14.49
CA GLU A 47 2.11 -2.83 -14.06
C GLU A 47 3.04 -2.86 -12.83
N ALA A 48 2.78 -3.74 -11.87
CA ALA A 48 3.66 -3.95 -10.72
C ALA A 48 5.05 -4.47 -11.14
N GLN A 49 5.08 -5.41 -12.10
CA GLN A 49 6.33 -5.89 -12.69
C GLN A 49 7.11 -4.76 -13.36
N ALA A 50 6.44 -3.88 -14.12
CA ALA A 50 7.08 -2.74 -14.75
C ALA A 50 7.70 -1.76 -13.71
N VAL A 51 7.03 -1.56 -12.56
CA VAL A 51 7.58 -0.75 -11.46
C VAL A 51 8.83 -1.41 -10.86
N VAL A 52 8.80 -2.71 -10.62
CA VAL A 52 9.97 -3.47 -10.13
C VAL A 52 11.15 -3.34 -11.09
N GLU A 53 10.91 -3.47 -12.38
CA GLU A 53 11.95 -3.34 -13.40
C GLU A 53 12.51 -1.91 -13.50
N GLU A 54 11.65 -0.90 -13.35
CA GLU A 54 12.07 0.49 -13.29
C GLU A 54 13.02 0.75 -12.11
N ILE A 55 12.67 0.23 -10.92
CA ILE A 55 13.51 0.32 -9.72
C ILE A 55 14.85 -0.40 -9.94
N ARG A 56 14.82 -1.62 -10.46
CA ARG A 56 16.03 -2.44 -10.68
C ARG A 56 16.95 -1.83 -11.73
N ARG A 57 16.40 -1.27 -12.82
CA ARG A 57 17.19 -0.54 -13.82
C ARG A 57 17.87 0.70 -13.27
N ALA A 58 17.30 1.33 -12.26
CA ALA A 58 17.92 2.45 -11.54
C ALA A 58 18.93 2.00 -10.46
N GLY A 59 19.23 0.71 -10.35
CA GLY A 59 20.17 0.15 -9.37
C GLY A 59 19.57 -0.15 -8.01
N GLY A 60 18.26 0.04 -7.82
CA GLY A 60 17.55 -0.27 -6.59
C GLY A 60 17.17 -1.76 -6.47
N LYS A 61 16.61 -2.12 -5.32
CA LYS A 61 16.10 -3.47 -5.03
C LYS A 61 14.58 -3.42 -4.89
N ALA A 62 13.88 -4.29 -5.60
CA ALA A 62 12.44 -4.41 -5.47
C ALA A 62 11.95 -5.80 -5.86
N ASP A 63 10.85 -6.22 -5.27
CA ASP A 63 10.10 -7.42 -5.62
C ASP A 63 8.60 -7.08 -5.65
N LYS A 64 7.82 -7.86 -6.40
CA LYS A 64 6.36 -7.70 -6.43
C LYS A 64 5.70 -8.72 -5.50
N VAL A 65 4.56 -8.34 -4.94
CA VAL A 65 3.75 -9.23 -4.09
C VAL A 65 2.27 -9.03 -4.40
N GLY A 66 1.58 -10.10 -4.76
CA GLY A 66 0.15 -10.08 -5.10
C GLY A 66 -0.74 -10.55 -3.96
N ALA A 67 -1.80 -9.79 -3.65
CA ALA A 67 -2.88 -10.20 -2.75
C ALA A 67 -4.15 -9.37 -3.04
N ASP A 68 -5.33 -9.95 -2.84
CA ASP A 68 -6.58 -9.20 -2.91
C ASP A 68 -6.98 -8.71 -1.52
N LEU A 69 -6.78 -7.43 -1.26
CA LEU A 69 -7.11 -6.81 0.03
C LEU A 69 -8.62 -6.68 0.28
N ARG A 70 -9.47 -6.94 -0.70
CA ARG A 70 -10.92 -7.03 -0.54
C ARG A 70 -11.31 -8.31 0.19
N ALA A 71 -10.59 -9.41 -0.06
CA ALA A 71 -10.81 -10.67 0.61
C ALA A 71 -10.56 -10.56 2.13
N ALA A 72 -11.37 -11.24 2.94
CA ALA A 72 -11.23 -11.20 4.40
C ALA A 72 -9.84 -11.68 4.86
N THR A 73 -9.25 -12.65 4.17
CA THR A 73 -7.91 -13.20 4.43
C THR A 73 -6.79 -12.44 3.74
N GLY A 74 -7.12 -11.53 2.80
CA GLY A 74 -6.14 -10.85 1.96
C GLY A 74 -5.01 -10.14 2.70
N PRO A 75 -5.28 -9.38 3.77
CA PRO A 75 -4.22 -8.77 4.58
C PRO A 75 -3.29 -9.78 5.26
N HIS A 76 -3.84 -10.92 5.70
CA HIS A 76 -3.07 -12.01 6.32
C HIS A 76 -2.17 -12.72 5.29
N GLU A 77 -2.72 -12.99 4.11
CA GLU A 77 -1.98 -13.58 2.99
C GLU A 77 -0.85 -12.66 2.51
N LEU A 78 -1.15 -11.36 2.37
CA LEU A 78 -0.12 -10.37 2.04
C LEU A 78 0.99 -10.34 3.09
N ALA A 79 0.64 -10.26 4.36
CA ALA A 79 1.62 -10.22 5.44
C ALA A 79 2.49 -11.49 5.50
N ALA A 80 1.90 -12.67 5.25
CA ALA A 80 2.63 -13.93 5.18
C ALA A 80 3.67 -13.91 4.06
N LYS A 81 3.28 -13.54 2.84
CA LYS A 81 4.17 -13.41 1.69
C LYS A 81 5.27 -12.36 1.91
N VAL A 82 4.92 -11.22 2.52
CA VAL A 82 5.88 -10.18 2.86
C VAL A 82 6.94 -10.73 3.80
N ARG A 83 6.54 -11.39 4.91
CA ARG A 83 7.49 -11.99 5.88
C ARG A 83 8.42 -13.02 5.23
N GLU A 84 7.90 -13.82 4.30
CA GLU A 84 8.70 -14.79 3.55
C GLU A 84 9.78 -14.12 2.68
N ILE A 85 9.41 -13.02 1.98
CA ILE A 85 10.33 -12.31 1.09
C ILE A 85 11.39 -11.53 1.86
N ILE A 86 11.00 -10.84 2.95
CA ILE A 86 11.95 -9.97 3.70
C ILE A 86 12.85 -10.74 4.65
N GLY A 87 12.45 -11.94 5.06
CA GLY A 87 13.24 -12.81 5.96
C GLY A 87 13.45 -12.28 7.37
N GLY A 88 12.93 -11.11 7.74
CA GLY A 88 13.19 -10.59 9.07
C GLY A 88 12.49 -9.28 9.42
N ARG A 89 12.89 -8.15 8.83
CA ARG A 89 12.46 -6.83 9.29
C ARG A 89 11.77 -6.02 8.21
N LEU A 90 10.63 -5.43 8.57
CA LEU A 90 9.95 -4.37 7.81
C LEU A 90 10.17 -3.01 8.50
N ASP A 91 10.80 -2.08 7.78
CA ASP A 91 11.07 -0.73 8.32
C ASP A 91 9.99 0.28 7.95
N VAL A 92 9.37 0.15 6.78
CA VAL A 92 8.37 1.10 6.29
C VAL A 92 7.17 0.36 5.71
N LEU A 93 5.98 0.72 6.18
CA LEU A 93 4.72 0.33 5.57
C LEU A 93 4.02 1.59 5.03
N VAL A 94 3.75 1.62 3.72
CA VAL A 94 2.87 2.62 3.11
C VAL A 94 1.56 1.93 2.72
N ALA A 95 0.53 2.11 3.54
CA ALA A 95 -0.81 1.62 3.29
C ALA A 95 -1.54 2.63 2.37
N ASN A 96 -1.28 2.47 1.06
CA ASN A 96 -1.80 3.33 0.01
C ASN A 96 -2.94 2.68 -0.79
N ALA A 97 -3.06 1.36 -0.79
CA ALA A 97 -4.14 0.70 -1.51
C ALA A 97 -5.50 1.21 -1.04
N GLY A 98 -6.30 1.65 -1.99
CA GLY A 98 -7.63 2.16 -1.73
C GLY A 98 -8.49 2.10 -2.99
N ILE A 99 -9.79 2.07 -2.79
CA ILE A 99 -10.80 2.19 -3.85
C ILE A 99 -11.73 3.34 -3.52
N ALA A 100 -12.32 3.93 -4.56
CA ALA A 100 -13.37 4.92 -4.45
C ALA A 100 -14.53 4.50 -5.36
N VAL A 101 -15.74 4.61 -4.85
CA VAL A 101 -16.98 4.41 -5.60
C VAL A 101 -17.75 5.72 -5.58
N SER A 102 -18.10 6.22 -6.77
CA SER A 102 -18.92 7.42 -6.89
C SER A 102 -20.38 7.01 -6.82
N ALA A 103 -21.01 7.28 -5.68
CA ALA A 103 -22.43 7.06 -5.43
C ALA A 103 -22.95 8.07 -4.40
N THR A 104 -24.19 8.50 -4.56
CA THR A 104 -24.91 9.27 -3.53
C THR A 104 -25.28 8.35 -2.37
N ILE A 105 -25.82 8.91 -1.28
CA ILE A 105 -26.29 8.08 -0.16
C ILE A 105 -27.47 7.20 -0.58
N GLU A 106 -28.30 7.68 -1.48
CA GLU A 106 -29.48 6.97 -1.99
C GLU A 106 -29.12 5.81 -2.92
N ASP A 107 -28.00 5.95 -3.69
CA ASP A 107 -27.57 4.99 -4.71
C ASP A 107 -26.49 4.04 -4.20
N THR A 108 -25.94 4.26 -2.99
CA THR A 108 -24.92 3.40 -2.43
C THR A 108 -25.48 2.03 -2.11
N THR A 109 -24.95 0.99 -2.74
CA THR A 109 -25.32 -0.40 -2.43
C THR A 109 -24.54 -0.94 -1.24
N VAL A 110 -25.09 -1.96 -0.57
CA VAL A 110 -24.39 -2.66 0.53
C VAL A 110 -23.06 -3.23 0.04
N GLU A 111 -23.01 -3.77 -1.18
CA GLU A 111 -21.80 -4.34 -1.77
C GLU A 111 -20.71 -3.26 -1.95
N ASN A 112 -21.06 -2.08 -2.49
CA ASN A 112 -20.13 -0.97 -2.63
C ASN A 112 -19.62 -0.49 -1.27
N PHE A 113 -20.48 -0.41 -0.28
CA PHE A 113 -20.12 -0.03 1.08
C PHE A 113 -19.15 -1.06 1.70
N ASP A 114 -19.48 -2.34 1.62
CA ASP A 114 -18.65 -3.42 2.17
C ASP A 114 -17.28 -3.48 1.50
N ASP A 115 -17.21 -3.31 0.18
CA ASP A 115 -15.97 -3.25 -0.58
C ASP A 115 -15.08 -2.08 -0.15
N LEU A 116 -15.66 -0.89 0.01
CA LEU A 116 -14.96 0.31 0.47
C LEU A 116 -14.35 0.06 1.85
N PHE A 117 -15.15 -0.41 2.81
CA PHE A 117 -14.67 -0.71 4.16
C PHE A 117 -13.67 -1.86 4.19
N ALA A 118 -13.85 -2.87 3.34
CA ALA A 118 -12.92 -3.98 3.23
C ALA A 118 -11.51 -3.51 2.83
N VAL A 119 -11.42 -2.69 1.78
CA VAL A 119 -10.12 -2.27 1.23
C VAL A 119 -9.53 -1.09 1.99
N ASN A 120 -10.33 -0.06 2.30
CA ASN A 120 -9.81 1.20 2.83
C ASN A 120 -9.64 1.20 4.35
N VAL A 121 -10.40 0.36 5.09
CA VAL A 121 -10.41 0.35 6.56
C VAL A 121 -9.90 -0.98 7.11
N ARG A 122 -10.57 -2.09 6.78
CA ARG A 122 -10.23 -3.41 7.31
C ARG A 122 -8.83 -3.84 6.89
N ALA A 123 -8.50 -3.68 5.61
CA ALA A 123 -7.22 -4.16 5.10
C ALA A 123 -6.01 -3.47 5.75
N PRO A 124 -5.89 -2.14 5.81
CA PRO A 124 -4.76 -1.51 6.46
C PRO A 124 -4.67 -1.86 7.95
N TYR A 125 -5.81 -1.94 8.66
CA TYR A 125 -5.84 -2.31 10.07
C TYR A 125 -5.21 -3.69 10.32
N PHE A 126 -5.71 -4.72 9.64
CA PHE A 126 -5.22 -6.09 9.83
C PHE A 126 -3.82 -6.29 9.23
N LEU A 127 -3.47 -5.57 8.16
CA LEU A 127 -2.12 -5.62 7.61
C LEU A 127 -1.09 -5.09 8.62
N VAL A 128 -1.36 -3.96 9.27
CA VAL A 128 -0.52 -3.45 10.36
C VAL A 128 -0.42 -4.48 11.48
N GLN A 129 -1.56 -5.00 11.95
CA GLN A 129 -1.59 -6.02 13.01
C GLN A 129 -0.69 -7.22 12.68
N GLN A 130 -0.80 -7.74 11.45
CA GLN A 130 -0.05 -8.92 11.01
C GLN A 130 1.44 -8.65 10.78
N LEU A 131 1.83 -7.42 10.50
CA LEU A 131 3.22 -7.03 10.26
C LEU A 131 3.95 -6.54 11.53
N LEU A 132 3.22 -6.19 12.61
CA LEU A 132 3.83 -5.78 13.88
C LEU A 132 4.97 -6.69 14.35
N PRO A 133 4.88 -8.05 14.27
CA PRO A 133 5.95 -8.92 14.74
C PRO A 133 7.28 -8.77 13.99
N VAL A 134 7.28 -8.21 12.77
CA VAL A 134 8.48 -7.97 11.95
C VAL A 134 8.84 -6.49 11.87
N MET A 135 8.11 -5.63 12.58
CA MET A 135 8.42 -4.21 12.74
C MET A 135 9.12 -3.97 14.08
N CYS A 136 9.90 -2.91 14.18
CA CYS A 136 10.62 -2.54 15.39
C CYS A 136 10.34 -1.08 15.78
N LYS A 137 10.95 -0.62 16.87
CA LYS A 137 10.76 0.73 17.42
C LYS A 137 10.95 1.87 16.40
N ASP A 138 11.87 1.66 15.43
CA ASP A 138 12.20 2.68 14.42
C ASP A 138 11.47 2.44 13.07
N SER A 139 10.51 1.54 13.04
CA SER A 139 9.69 1.33 11.85
C SER A 139 8.60 2.39 11.74
N SER A 140 8.23 2.74 10.52
CA SER A 140 7.23 3.76 10.21
C SER A 140 6.04 3.16 9.48
N VAL A 141 4.83 3.62 9.85
CA VAL A 141 3.59 3.31 9.15
C VAL A 141 2.99 4.60 8.61
N VAL A 142 2.74 4.64 7.32
CA VAL A 142 2.05 5.74 6.64
C VAL A 142 0.71 5.22 6.13
N LEU A 143 -0.37 5.83 6.59
CA LEU A 143 -1.73 5.56 6.11
C LEU A 143 -2.15 6.71 5.20
N LEU A 144 -2.58 6.41 3.96
CA LEU A 144 -3.12 7.42 3.07
C LEU A 144 -4.59 7.66 3.37
N SER A 145 -4.96 8.91 3.50
CA SER A 145 -6.32 9.39 3.59
C SER A 145 -6.67 10.22 2.33
N SER A 146 -7.81 10.86 2.33
CA SER A 146 -8.31 11.69 1.24
C SER A 146 -8.88 12.99 1.76
N LEU A 147 -8.85 14.05 0.94
CA LEU A 147 -9.60 15.28 1.19
C LEU A 147 -11.12 15.03 1.31
N ALA A 148 -11.61 13.94 0.74
CA ALA A 148 -13.01 13.55 0.86
C ALA A 148 -13.42 13.19 2.31
N ALA A 149 -12.46 12.91 3.19
CA ALA A 149 -12.73 12.72 4.61
C ALA A 149 -13.11 14.02 5.35
N ASP A 150 -12.63 15.17 4.83
CA ASP A 150 -12.88 16.49 5.42
C ASP A 150 -13.88 17.34 4.59
N SER A 151 -14.36 16.81 3.46
CA SER A 151 -15.19 17.55 2.51
C SER A 151 -16.49 16.82 2.22
N ALA A 152 -17.61 17.51 2.28
CA ALA A 152 -18.90 16.98 1.85
C ALA A 152 -18.98 16.92 0.32
N VAL A 153 -18.63 15.79 -0.27
CA VAL A 153 -18.80 15.52 -1.70
C VAL A 153 -19.98 14.59 -1.90
N GLY A 154 -21.11 15.10 -2.40
CA GLY A 154 -22.37 14.37 -2.46
C GLY A 154 -22.33 13.03 -3.21
N THR A 155 -21.41 12.86 -4.15
CA THR A 155 -21.20 11.61 -4.91
C THR A 155 -20.17 10.68 -4.31
N LEU A 156 -19.64 10.97 -3.13
CA LEU A 156 -18.64 10.15 -2.43
C LEU A 156 -19.08 9.79 -1.00
N SER A 157 -20.39 9.65 -0.78
CA SER A 157 -20.98 9.51 0.55
C SER A 157 -20.33 8.40 1.39
N ALA A 158 -20.31 7.16 0.90
CA ALA A 158 -19.69 6.03 1.60
C ALA A 158 -18.15 6.12 1.59
N TYR A 159 -17.53 6.57 0.50
CA TYR A 159 -16.08 6.72 0.42
C TYR A 159 -15.54 7.71 1.47
N SER A 160 -16.25 8.82 1.70
CA SER A 160 -15.85 9.83 2.69
C SER A 160 -15.84 9.33 4.14
N THR A 161 -16.45 8.17 4.40
CA THR A 161 -16.46 7.53 5.73
C THR A 161 -15.31 6.56 5.94
N THR A 162 -14.49 6.32 4.92
CA THR A 162 -13.35 5.39 4.93
C THR A 162 -12.03 6.13 4.78
#